data_0d93bddfdad41078f3cbcc916edf0812
#
_entry.id   0d93bddfdad41078f3cbcc916edf0812
#
_cell.length_a   1.000
_cell.length_b   1.000
_cell.length_c   1.000
_cell.angle_alpha   90.00
_cell.angle_beta   90.00
_cell.angle_gamma   90.00
#
_symmetry.space_group_name_H-M   'P 1'
#
loop_
_entity.id
_entity.type
_entity.pdbx_description
1 polymer ?
#
loop_
_entity_poly.entity_id
_entity_poly.type
_entity_poly.pdbx_seq_one_letter_code
_entity_poly.pdbx_strand_id
1 'polypeptide(L)'
;AVQIDHVVALSNAWKTGAQKISETSRYQIANDPLNLLAVDGPTNAAKSDKDASMFLPRLAYQCKYVARQLSVKRKYNLWVTTAEKTKMVRVLSSCPKQTLP
;
A
#
# COMPACT_ATOMS: atom_id res chain seq x y z
N ALA A 1 -6.87 20.01 3.83
CA ALA A 1 -7.75 19.18 4.65
C ALA A 1 -7.22 17.75 4.74
N VAL A 2 -7.51 17.06 5.82
CA VAL A 2 -7.12 15.67 6.03
C VAL A 2 -8.05 14.77 5.23
N GLN A 3 -7.48 13.80 4.52
CA GLN A 3 -8.21 12.79 3.77
C GLN A 3 -7.75 11.40 4.20
N ILE A 4 -8.54 10.38 3.85
CA ILE A 4 -8.17 9.00 4.12
C ILE A 4 -7.62 8.38 2.84
N ASP A 5 -6.37 7.90 2.92
CA ASP A 5 -5.71 7.18 1.84
C ASP A 5 -5.83 5.67 2.07
N HIS A 6 -6.09 4.94 0.99
CA HIS A 6 -5.88 3.49 0.99
C HIS A 6 -4.40 3.25 0.70
N VAL A 7 -3.66 2.72 1.66
CA VAL A 7 -2.21 2.48 1.55
C VAL A 7 -1.91 1.60 0.33
N VAL A 8 -2.69 0.53 0.15
CA VAL A 8 -2.77 -0.19 -1.12
C VAL A 8 -4.00 0.34 -1.84
N ALA A 9 -3.79 1.10 -2.91
CA ALA A 9 -4.88 1.66 -3.70
C ALA A 9 -5.82 0.55 -4.16
N LEU A 10 -7.12 0.81 -4.15
CA LEU A 10 -8.12 -0.23 -4.48
C LEU A 10 -7.95 -0.77 -5.90
N SER A 11 -7.58 0.08 -6.85
CA SER A 11 -7.29 -0.37 -8.22
C SER A 11 -6.02 -1.23 -8.29
N ASN A 12 -5.00 -0.94 -7.50
CA ASN A 12 -3.81 -1.79 -7.39
C ASN A 12 -4.18 -3.14 -6.76
N ALA A 13 -4.96 -3.14 -5.69
CA ALA A 13 -5.44 -4.39 -5.08
C ALA A 13 -6.18 -5.26 -6.10
N TRP A 14 -7.06 -4.67 -6.89
CA TRP A 14 -7.79 -5.38 -7.94
C TRP A 14 -6.84 -6.05 -8.93
N LYS A 15 -5.84 -5.30 -9.43
CA LYS A 15 -4.86 -5.79 -10.41
C LYS A 15 -3.93 -6.86 -9.84
N THR A 16 -3.72 -6.88 -8.52
CA THR A 16 -2.76 -7.78 -7.87
C THR A 16 -3.43 -8.88 -7.04
N GLY A 17 -4.64 -9.26 -7.40
CA GLY A 17 -5.29 -10.46 -6.88
C GLY A 17 -6.67 -10.29 -6.30
N ALA A 18 -7.12 -9.05 -5.99
CA ALA A 18 -8.43 -8.85 -5.35
C ALA A 18 -9.60 -9.32 -6.22
N GLN A 19 -9.42 -9.34 -7.55
CA GLN A 19 -10.44 -9.87 -8.45
C GLN A 19 -10.67 -11.38 -8.28
N LYS A 20 -9.72 -12.09 -7.64
CA LYS A 20 -9.79 -13.54 -7.44
C LYS A 20 -10.28 -13.94 -6.05
N ILE A 21 -10.44 -12.99 -5.16
CA ILE A 21 -10.94 -13.24 -3.80
C ILE A 21 -12.41 -12.87 -3.70
N SER A 22 -13.05 -13.24 -2.58
CA SER A 22 -14.48 -12.99 -2.38
C SER A 22 -14.80 -11.49 -2.33
N GLU A 23 -16.05 -11.16 -2.67
CA GLU A 23 -16.55 -9.80 -2.54
C GLU A 23 -16.45 -9.30 -1.09
N THR A 24 -16.74 -10.17 -0.12
CA THR A 24 -16.60 -9.85 1.30
C THR A 24 -15.16 -9.45 1.64
N SER A 25 -14.18 -10.21 1.15
CA SER A 25 -12.77 -9.89 1.38
C SER A 25 -12.36 -8.58 0.71
N ARG A 26 -12.87 -8.31 -0.50
CA ARG A 26 -12.62 -7.01 -1.17
C ARG A 26 -13.18 -5.85 -0.36
N TYR A 27 -14.38 -6.01 0.19
CA TYR A 27 -14.98 -5.02 1.06
C TYR A 27 -14.12 -4.77 2.32
N GLN A 28 -13.60 -5.85 2.90
CA GLN A 28 -12.70 -5.75 4.06
C GLN A 28 -11.43 -4.97 3.73
N ILE A 29 -10.82 -5.18 2.56
CA ILE A 29 -9.64 -4.41 2.14
C ILE A 29 -9.94 -2.91 2.14
N ALA A 30 -11.09 -2.53 1.62
CA ALA A 30 -11.47 -1.11 1.51
C ALA A 30 -11.73 -0.46 2.88
N ASN A 31 -12.06 -1.24 3.89
CA ASN A 31 -12.44 -0.74 5.21
C ASN A 31 -11.47 -1.15 6.33
N ASP A 32 -10.39 -1.86 6.01
CA ASP A 32 -9.42 -2.32 7.00
C ASP A 32 -8.58 -1.16 7.52
N PRO A 33 -8.56 -0.90 8.83
CA PRO A 33 -7.69 0.14 9.40
C PRO A 33 -6.22 0.00 9.01
N LEU A 34 -5.74 -1.23 8.77
CA LEU A 34 -4.39 -1.47 8.29
C LEU A 34 -4.14 -0.81 6.93
N ASN A 35 -5.18 -0.70 6.10
CA ASN A 35 -5.13 -0.11 4.76
C ASN A 35 -5.56 1.36 4.73
N LEU A 36 -5.92 1.94 5.86
CA LEU A 36 -6.41 3.31 5.92
C LEU A 36 -5.39 4.19 6.64
N LEU A 37 -5.08 5.33 6.04
CA LEU A 37 -4.13 6.28 6.61
C LEU A 37 -4.63 7.71 6.38
N ALA A 38 -4.61 8.51 7.43
CA ALA A 38 -4.92 9.92 7.31
C ALA A 38 -3.75 10.66 6.66
N VAL A 39 -4.01 11.36 5.56
CA VAL A 39 -3.01 12.12 4.82
C VAL A 39 -3.58 13.48 4.43
N ASP A 40 -2.71 14.42 4.09
CA ASP A 40 -3.18 15.69 3.53
C ASP A 40 -3.73 15.51 2.12
N GLY A 41 -4.68 16.37 1.74
CA GLY A 41 -5.33 16.29 0.44
C GLY A 41 -4.37 16.33 -0.76
N PRO A 42 -3.41 17.27 -0.81
CA PRO A 42 -2.44 17.33 -1.90
C PRO A 42 -1.62 16.04 -2.06
N THR A 43 -1.17 15.43 -0.96
CA THR A 43 -0.43 14.16 -1.00
C THR A 43 -1.31 13.03 -1.54
N ASN A 44 -2.56 12.96 -1.08
CA ASN A 44 -3.50 11.93 -1.54
C ASN A 44 -3.83 12.10 -3.03
N ALA A 45 -4.00 13.33 -3.48
CA ALA A 45 -4.25 13.62 -4.89
C ALA A 45 -3.03 13.23 -5.77
N ALA A 46 -1.81 13.50 -5.28
CA ALA A 46 -0.59 13.12 -5.99
C ALA A 46 -0.43 11.61 -6.13
N LYS A 47 -0.80 10.85 -5.08
CA LYS A 47 -0.74 9.40 -5.12
C LYS A 47 -1.80 8.81 -6.05
N SER A 48 -3.05 9.29 -5.97
CA SER A 48 -4.17 8.74 -6.73
C SER A 48 -4.19 7.20 -6.60
N ASP A 49 -4.20 6.45 -7.71
CA ASP A 49 -4.19 4.99 -7.72
C ASP A 49 -2.80 4.39 -7.94
N LYS A 50 -1.75 5.20 -7.85
CA LYS A 50 -0.37 4.76 -8.07
C LYS A 50 0.07 3.77 -7.01
N ASP A 51 0.84 2.77 -7.43
CA ASP A 51 1.48 1.82 -6.53
C ASP A 51 2.87 2.32 -6.09
N ALA A 52 3.58 1.52 -5.30
CA ALA A 52 4.90 1.88 -4.77
C ALA A 52 5.95 2.09 -5.86
N SER A 53 5.76 1.54 -7.07
CA SER A 53 6.71 1.76 -8.16
C SER A 53 6.63 3.17 -8.74
N MET A 54 5.50 3.84 -8.57
CA MET A 54 5.21 5.14 -9.16
C MET A 54 5.10 6.25 -8.12
N PHE A 55 4.75 5.94 -6.90
CA PHE A 55 4.58 6.91 -5.83
C PHE A 55 5.01 6.35 -4.49
N LEU A 56 5.79 7.13 -3.74
CA LEU A 56 6.10 6.90 -2.34
C LEU A 56 6.01 8.22 -1.59
N PRO A 57 5.66 8.18 -0.28
CA PRO A 57 5.63 9.37 0.55
C PRO A 57 7.04 9.90 0.84
N ARG A 58 7.14 10.91 1.70
CA ARG A 58 8.42 11.44 2.15
C ARG A 58 9.38 10.34 2.59
N LEU A 59 10.67 10.53 2.34
CA LEU A 59 11.72 9.56 2.63
C LEU A 59 11.65 9.03 4.07
N ALA A 60 11.43 9.91 5.05
CA ALA A 60 11.36 9.52 6.46
C ALA A 60 10.22 8.53 6.78
N TYR A 61 9.22 8.43 5.92
CA TYR A 61 8.05 7.58 6.15
C TYR A 61 7.99 6.37 5.23
N GLN A 62 8.89 6.27 4.25
CA GLN A 62 8.81 5.23 3.21
C GLN A 62 8.90 3.82 3.78
N CYS A 63 9.78 3.59 4.75
CA CYS A 63 9.95 2.26 5.34
C CYS A 63 8.65 1.75 5.97
N LYS A 64 7.99 2.58 6.76
CA LYS A 64 6.72 2.23 7.40
C LYS A 64 5.62 2.04 6.37
N TYR A 65 5.59 2.88 5.34
CA TYR A 65 4.57 2.85 4.31
C TYR A 65 4.66 1.55 3.49
N VAL A 66 5.86 1.21 3.04
CA VAL A 66 6.09 -0.02 2.28
C VAL A 66 5.80 -1.26 3.13
N ALA A 67 6.24 -1.27 4.40
CA ALA A 67 5.94 -2.37 5.31
C ALA A 67 4.43 -2.55 5.48
N ARG A 68 3.69 -1.44 5.57
CA ARG A 68 2.24 -1.47 5.71
C ARG A 68 1.55 -1.99 4.44
N GLN A 69 2.02 -1.59 3.27
CA GLN A 69 1.52 -2.13 2.00
C GLN A 69 1.71 -3.65 1.92
N LEU A 70 2.87 -4.13 2.32
CA LEU A 70 3.16 -5.56 2.31
C LEU A 70 2.30 -6.32 3.31
N SER A 71 2.05 -5.76 4.49
CA SER A 71 1.15 -6.36 5.48
C SER A 71 -0.27 -6.51 4.95
N VAL A 72 -0.80 -5.49 4.28
CA VAL A 72 -2.11 -5.54 3.65
C VAL A 72 -2.15 -6.63 2.58
N LYS A 73 -1.17 -6.63 1.69
CA LYS A 73 -1.13 -7.61 0.60
C LYS A 73 -1.00 -9.03 1.12
N ARG A 74 -0.17 -9.25 2.14
CA ARG A 74 -0.01 -10.55 2.78
C ARG A 74 -1.31 -11.01 3.43
N LYS A 75 -1.98 -10.12 4.15
CA LYS A 75 -3.25 -10.45 4.84
C LYS A 75 -4.33 -10.93 3.89
N TYR A 76 -4.38 -10.38 2.69
CA TYR A 76 -5.43 -10.66 1.71
C TYR A 76 -4.95 -11.51 0.53
N ASN A 77 -3.75 -12.09 0.63
CA ASN A 77 -3.17 -12.94 -0.41
C ASN A 77 -3.06 -12.23 -1.77
N LEU A 78 -2.76 -10.94 -1.73
CA LEU A 78 -2.46 -10.18 -2.93
C LEU A 78 -0.97 -10.34 -3.26
N TRP A 79 -0.62 -10.10 -4.53
CA TRP A 79 0.79 -10.14 -4.93
C TRP A 79 1.31 -8.73 -5.23
N VAL A 80 2.62 -8.63 -5.44
CA VAL A 80 3.27 -7.41 -5.90
C VAL A 80 3.70 -7.60 -7.36
N THR A 81 3.67 -6.53 -8.13
CA THR A 81 4.25 -6.54 -9.47
C THR A 81 5.78 -6.55 -9.35
N THR A 82 6.46 -6.89 -10.44
CA THR A 82 7.93 -6.82 -10.49
C THR A 82 8.44 -5.40 -10.20
N ALA A 83 7.78 -4.39 -10.75
CA ALA A 83 8.13 -2.98 -10.53
C ALA A 83 7.96 -2.59 -9.06
N GLU A 84 6.86 -2.98 -8.42
CA GLU A 84 6.64 -2.75 -6.99
C GLU A 84 7.73 -3.42 -6.16
N LYS A 85 8.02 -4.70 -6.43
CA LYS A 85 9.02 -5.47 -5.70
C LYS A 85 10.39 -4.79 -5.74
N THR A 86 10.82 -4.36 -6.92
CA THR A 86 12.11 -3.68 -7.09
C THR A 86 12.21 -2.45 -6.20
N LYS A 87 11.16 -1.62 -6.18
CA LYS A 87 11.13 -0.40 -5.38
C LYS A 87 11.05 -0.69 -3.89
N MET A 88 10.19 -1.64 -3.51
CA MET A 88 10.01 -2.01 -2.11
C MET A 88 11.29 -2.60 -1.50
N VAL A 89 11.99 -3.47 -2.24
CA VAL A 89 13.28 -4.03 -1.80
C VAL A 89 14.30 -2.92 -1.58
N ARG A 90 14.36 -1.95 -2.49
CA ARG A 90 15.27 -0.82 -2.34
C ARG A 90 14.99 -0.03 -1.07
N VAL A 91 13.73 0.29 -0.81
CA VAL A 91 13.32 1.03 0.39
C VAL A 91 13.66 0.23 1.64
N LEU A 92 13.23 -1.02 1.72
CA LEU A 92 13.41 -1.84 2.93
C LEU A 92 14.87 -2.19 3.19
N SER A 93 15.72 -2.22 2.17
CA SER A 93 17.16 -2.43 2.33
C SER A 93 17.82 -1.31 3.15
N SER A 94 17.24 -0.12 3.16
CA SER A 94 17.73 1.02 3.96
C SER A 94 17.25 0.98 5.41
N CYS A 95 16.35 0.07 5.76
CA CYS A 95 15.76 -0.01 7.10
C CYS A 95 15.59 -1.49 7.53
N PRO A 96 16.72 -2.22 7.74
CA PRO A 96 16.67 -3.66 7.98
C PRO A 96 15.95 -4.07 9.26
N LYS A 97 15.72 -3.12 10.18
CA LYS A 97 14.98 -3.39 11.42
C LYS A 97 13.48 -3.10 11.31
N GLN A 98 13.01 -2.65 10.15
CA GLN A 98 11.58 -2.37 9.97
C GLN A 98 10.78 -3.67 10.00
N THR A 99 9.80 -3.75 10.89
CA THR A 99 8.88 -4.90 10.98
C THR A 99 7.61 -4.63 10.20
N LEU A 100 6.91 -5.71 9.82
CA LEU A 100 5.57 -5.61 9.24
C LEU A 100 4.54 -5.43 10.35
N PRO A 101 3.65 -4.46 10.23
CA PRO A 101 2.57 -4.26 11.18
C PRO A 101 1.57 -5.40 11.21
#